data_e2773bf9418b6e5144750e809d58f4ce
#
_entry.id   e2773bf9418b6e5144750e809d58f4ce
#
_cell.length_a   1.000
_cell.length_b   1.000
_cell.length_c   1.000
_cell.angle_alpha   90.00
_cell.angle_beta   90.00
_cell.angle_gamma   90.00
#
_symmetry.space_group_name_H-M   'P 1'
#
loop_
_entity.id
_entity.type
_entity.pdbx_description
1 polymer ?
#
loop_
_entity_poly.entity_id
_entity_poly.type
_entity_poly.pdbx_seq_one_letter_code
_entity_poly.pdbx_strand_id
1 'polypeptide(L)'
;MQPVFGDTGMNRAQSCYSRLLIDNHITDLKDSYMRKFSPEEYIRMVRLSGVESAMVYACDHNGNCYYPTQAGHIHANLDGRDIFGETVAGLRKAGIVPVAYYTVNYHNDCARRLPHTRVIDNVGMDHDGRYHFTCPNQPEALAFYETQLAEILQYDVDGIFIDMTFWPTICCCSACREKYGNPFQEVIDWDSPDWVGFQRFRERSLAEFAQKLTDFVRRMKPGIAVTHQFSPVLHGWYLGQSDGIAAASDYASGDFYGGRTQQRFAVKTFAAYTRIPPFEFMTSRCVSLNDHTSAKSDEELFLSALTTLANGGAYLFIDAINPDGTLEETFYRRFHDLNRRLEPFRNAVRNLNGHSAASVGVYFSMASCVNRAINGIELKKFNGGRANNMSVRKNAVLDEMLGMTEVLNRLHTQWKVITSSTADFSGLETLIVCNAAYLAPEETGRLREFVRNGGTLIATGATSLYDTEGCGGKNFALADVFGVDYTGKRSDSVTYTGTELIYAEGNVPLTRPVPETEVRGTLTFPDFPVNDPERYASIHSNPPGEKTDFPALT
;
A
#
# COMPACT_ATOMS: atom_id res chain seq x y z
N MET A 1 3.31 -33.97 -20.10
CA MET A 1 2.00 -33.47 -20.58
C MET A 1 1.99 -31.99 -20.31
N GLN A 2 2.02 -31.15 -21.34
CA GLN A 2 1.79 -29.70 -21.19
C GLN A 2 0.31 -29.51 -20.84
N PRO A 3 -0.03 -28.70 -19.81
CA PRO A 3 -1.42 -28.37 -19.58
C PRO A 3 -1.93 -27.51 -20.75
N VAL A 4 -2.96 -27.98 -21.40
CA VAL A 4 -3.72 -27.22 -22.39
C VAL A 4 -4.50 -26.16 -21.59
N PHE A 5 -4.02 -24.92 -21.58
CA PHE A 5 -4.76 -23.80 -21.02
C PHE A 5 -5.94 -23.49 -21.95
N GLY A 6 -7.14 -23.75 -21.48
CA GLY A 6 -8.36 -23.28 -22.12
C GLY A 6 -8.34 -21.74 -22.17
N ASP A 7 -8.91 -21.20 -23.23
CA ASP A 7 -8.99 -19.77 -23.58
C ASP A 7 -9.82 -18.96 -22.57
N THR A 8 -9.25 -18.72 -21.36
CA THR A 8 -9.88 -17.93 -20.28
C THR A 8 -9.53 -16.46 -20.36
N GLY A 9 -8.72 -16.03 -21.33
CA GLY A 9 -8.22 -14.66 -21.45
C GLY A 9 -7.24 -14.24 -20.33
N MET A 10 -6.89 -15.15 -19.41
CA MET A 10 -6.00 -14.89 -18.29
C MET A 10 -4.53 -15.00 -18.72
N ASN A 11 -3.72 -14.00 -18.38
CA ASN A 11 -2.28 -14.02 -18.62
C ASN A 11 -1.59 -15.12 -17.80
N ARG A 12 -0.50 -15.71 -18.32
CA ARG A 12 0.25 -16.78 -17.64
C ARG A 12 0.79 -16.35 -16.28
N ALA A 13 1.25 -15.11 -16.12
CA ALA A 13 1.73 -14.60 -14.84
C ALA A 13 0.61 -14.60 -13.79
N GLN A 14 -0.62 -14.29 -14.18
CA GLN A 14 -1.78 -14.29 -13.30
C GLN A 14 -2.24 -15.71 -12.91
N SER A 15 -1.91 -16.73 -13.69
CA SER A 15 -2.25 -18.13 -13.35
C SER A 15 -1.33 -18.75 -12.28
N CYS A 16 -0.26 -18.07 -11.87
CA CYS A 16 0.72 -18.55 -10.92
C CYS A 16 0.40 -18.11 -9.49
N TYR A 17 0.29 -19.08 -8.56
CA TYR A 17 -0.02 -18.84 -7.14
C TYR A 17 1.21 -18.92 -6.21
N SER A 18 2.33 -19.49 -6.67
CA SER A 18 3.61 -19.49 -5.98
C SER A 18 4.65 -18.73 -6.77
N ARG A 19 5.20 -17.70 -6.17
CA ARG A 19 6.07 -16.74 -6.84
C ARG A 19 7.32 -16.48 -6.01
N LEU A 20 8.39 -16.04 -6.68
CA LEU A 20 9.67 -15.71 -6.04
C LEU A 20 10.21 -14.40 -6.60
N LEU A 21 10.70 -13.54 -5.73
CA LEU A 21 11.55 -12.40 -6.06
C LEU A 21 12.89 -12.61 -5.40
N ILE A 22 13.98 -12.48 -6.15
CA ILE A 22 15.34 -12.39 -5.63
C ILE A 22 15.75 -10.93 -5.73
N ASP A 23 15.73 -10.25 -4.59
CA ASP A 23 16.04 -8.82 -4.48
C ASP A 23 17.49 -8.55 -4.89
N ASN A 24 17.69 -7.63 -5.85
CA ASN A 24 18.95 -7.37 -6.49
C ASN A 24 19.23 -5.87 -6.64
N HIS A 25 19.38 -5.17 -5.51
CA HIS A 25 19.80 -3.77 -5.48
C HIS A 25 21.32 -3.64 -5.24
N ILE A 26 22.11 -4.24 -6.13
CA ILE A 26 23.57 -4.28 -5.98
C ILE A 26 24.20 -3.21 -6.86
N THR A 27 24.95 -2.31 -6.23
CA THR A 27 25.69 -1.25 -6.94
C THR A 27 26.93 -1.81 -7.66
N ASP A 28 27.43 -1.06 -8.63
CA ASP A 28 28.69 -1.36 -9.33
C ASP A 28 29.92 -0.60 -8.76
N LEU A 29 29.79 -0.09 -7.52
CA LEU A 29 30.82 0.70 -6.85
C LEU A 29 32.06 -0.13 -6.41
N LYS A 30 31.97 -1.45 -6.40
CA LYS A 30 33.09 -2.36 -6.07
C LYS A 30 33.24 -3.41 -7.16
N ASP A 31 34.45 -3.64 -7.60
CA ASP A 31 34.79 -4.61 -8.67
C ASP A 31 34.34 -6.05 -8.38
N SER A 32 34.18 -6.40 -7.11
CA SER A 32 33.74 -7.74 -6.70
C SER A 32 32.21 -7.96 -6.80
N TYR A 33 31.44 -6.88 -6.90
CA TYR A 33 29.98 -6.97 -6.91
C TYR A 33 29.48 -7.56 -8.22
N MET A 34 28.51 -8.47 -8.15
CA MET A 34 27.90 -9.22 -9.26
C MET A 34 28.88 -10.04 -10.13
N ARG A 35 30.19 -10.09 -9.78
CA ARG A 35 31.20 -10.80 -10.59
C ARG A 35 31.00 -12.31 -10.67
N LYS A 36 30.35 -12.90 -9.68
CA LYS A 36 30.07 -14.34 -9.64
C LYS A 36 28.63 -14.67 -10.08
N PHE A 37 27.86 -13.69 -10.55
CA PHE A 37 26.52 -13.96 -11.02
C PHE A 37 26.52 -14.91 -12.21
N SER A 38 25.76 -16.01 -12.09
CA SER A 38 25.54 -16.98 -13.15
C SER A 38 24.03 -17.15 -13.37
N PRO A 39 23.52 -16.87 -14.58
CA PRO A 39 22.13 -17.16 -14.94
C PRO A 39 21.76 -18.63 -14.74
N GLU A 40 22.68 -19.57 -15.05
CA GLU A 40 22.46 -21.00 -14.88
C GLU A 40 22.22 -21.35 -13.40
N GLU A 41 23.03 -20.79 -12.51
CA GLU A 41 22.89 -21.01 -11.06
C GLU A 41 21.62 -20.35 -10.52
N TYR A 42 21.31 -19.14 -10.96
CA TYR A 42 20.07 -18.46 -10.63
C TYR A 42 18.86 -19.33 -11.03
N ILE A 43 18.82 -19.82 -12.27
CA ILE A 43 17.73 -20.67 -12.77
C ILE A 43 17.67 -21.98 -11.98
N ARG A 44 18.84 -22.57 -11.65
CA ARG A 44 18.90 -23.78 -10.83
C ARG A 44 18.25 -23.57 -9.46
N MET A 45 18.55 -22.45 -8.80
CA MET A 45 17.97 -22.08 -7.50
C MET A 45 16.48 -21.85 -7.58
N VAL A 46 16.01 -21.08 -8.56
CA VAL A 46 14.58 -20.85 -8.77
C VAL A 46 13.83 -22.17 -9.03
N ARG A 47 14.40 -23.07 -9.85
CA ARG A 47 13.82 -24.43 -10.05
C ARG A 47 13.80 -25.24 -8.77
N LEU A 48 14.89 -25.19 -7.98
CA LEU A 48 14.98 -25.89 -6.69
C LEU A 48 13.88 -25.44 -5.74
N SER A 49 13.50 -24.16 -5.72
CA SER A 49 12.44 -23.64 -4.84
C SER A 49 11.05 -24.19 -5.18
N GLY A 50 10.82 -24.66 -6.42
CA GLY A 50 9.54 -25.23 -6.86
C GLY A 50 8.44 -24.20 -7.11
N VAL A 51 8.79 -22.93 -7.35
CA VAL A 51 7.83 -21.86 -7.68
C VAL A 51 7.36 -21.93 -9.14
N GLU A 52 6.20 -21.36 -9.40
CA GLU A 52 5.59 -21.30 -10.73
C GLU A 52 6.04 -20.07 -11.53
N SER A 53 6.38 -18.97 -10.83
CA SER A 53 6.82 -17.72 -11.44
C SER A 53 7.97 -17.11 -10.67
N ALA A 54 8.85 -16.41 -11.38
CA ALA A 54 9.93 -15.63 -10.78
C ALA A 54 9.99 -14.23 -11.38
N MET A 55 10.19 -13.25 -10.49
CA MET A 55 10.41 -11.87 -10.85
C MET A 55 11.90 -11.64 -11.04
N VAL A 56 12.29 -11.08 -12.18
CA VAL A 56 13.69 -10.89 -12.60
C VAL A 56 13.97 -9.41 -12.76
N TYR A 57 15.01 -8.93 -12.14
CA TYR A 57 15.44 -7.53 -12.22
C TYR A 57 15.92 -7.17 -13.62
N ALA A 58 15.23 -6.22 -14.26
CA ALA A 58 15.71 -5.55 -15.45
C ALA A 58 16.53 -4.29 -15.08
N CYS A 59 16.05 -3.52 -14.08
CA CYS A 59 16.74 -2.35 -13.57
C CYS A 59 16.45 -2.15 -12.07
N ASP A 60 17.47 -1.76 -11.29
CA ASP A 60 17.38 -1.50 -9.85
C ASP A 60 17.23 0.00 -9.52
N HIS A 61 17.09 0.36 -8.23
CA HIS A 61 16.95 1.75 -7.78
C HIS A 61 18.21 2.61 -7.99
N ASN A 62 19.40 1.99 -8.13
CA ASN A 62 20.61 2.72 -8.48
C ASN A 62 20.58 3.13 -9.97
N GLY A 63 19.67 2.55 -10.74
CA GLY A 63 19.56 2.72 -12.19
C GLY A 63 20.49 1.78 -12.97
N ASN A 64 21.01 0.73 -12.32
CA ASN A 64 21.78 -0.31 -12.99
C ASN A 64 20.84 -1.21 -13.79
N CYS A 65 21.04 -1.26 -15.10
CA CYS A 65 20.37 -2.20 -15.98
C CYS A 65 21.16 -3.50 -16.08
N TYR A 66 20.45 -4.62 -16.05
CA TYR A 66 21.00 -5.97 -16.15
C TYR A 66 20.89 -6.55 -17.55
N TYR A 67 20.67 -5.69 -18.54
CA TYR A 67 20.58 -5.95 -19.98
C TYR A 67 21.32 -4.85 -20.75
N PRO A 68 21.70 -5.05 -22.04
CA PRO A 68 22.41 -4.06 -22.85
C PRO A 68 21.49 -2.91 -23.28
N THR A 69 21.21 -1.99 -22.35
CA THR A 69 20.39 -0.80 -22.59
C THR A 69 21.08 0.25 -23.44
N GLN A 70 20.32 0.97 -24.27
CA GLN A 70 20.77 2.17 -24.99
C GLN A 70 20.39 3.46 -24.26
N ALA A 71 19.40 3.39 -23.37
CA ALA A 71 18.86 4.54 -22.66
C ALA A 71 19.46 4.76 -21.28
N GLY A 72 19.90 3.68 -20.60
CA GLY A 72 20.30 3.69 -19.20
C GLY A 72 21.78 3.40 -18.96
N HIS A 73 22.09 3.03 -17.72
CA HIS A 73 23.40 2.61 -17.27
C HIS A 73 23.47 1.09 -17.13
N ILE A 74 24.31 0.44 -17.90
CA ILE A 74 24.59 -1.00 -17.76
C ILE A 74 25.45 -1.18 -16.50
N HIS A 75 25.11 -2.10 -15.63
CA HIS A 75 25.92 -2.44 -14.45
C HIS A 75 27.35 -2.82 -14.87
N ALA A 76 28.34 -2.00 -14.47
CA ALA A 76 29.70 -2.04 -15.02
C ALA A 76 30.39 -3.41 -14.87
N ASN A 77 30.12 -4.13 -13.78
CA ASN A 77 30.76 -5.41 -13.50
C ASN A 77 30.20 -6.61 -14.26
N LEU A 78 29.21 -6.41 -15.13
CA LEU A 78 28.65 -7.45 -15.99
C LEU A 78 29.41 -7.62 -17.30
N ASP A 79 30.40 -6.75 -17.59
CA ASP A 79 31.19 -6.76 -18.81
C ASP A 79 30.34 -6.79 -20.10
N GLY A 80 29.18 -6.08 -20.08
CA GLY A 80 28.25 -6.01 -21.19
C GLY A 80 27.36 -7.24 -21.40
N ARG A 81 27.36 -8.20 -20.48
CA ARG A 81 26.50 -9.39 -20.55
C ARG A 81 25.04 -9.03 -20.37
N ASP A 82 24.17 -9.72 -21.09
CA ASP A 82 22.71 -9.65 -20.95
C ASP A 82 22.20 -10.69 -19.94
N ILE A 83 22.48 -10.48 -18.65
CA ILE A 83 22.06 -11.44 -17.63
C ILE A 83 20.55 -11.46 -17.42
N PHE A 84 19.83 -10.37 -17.71
CA PHE A 84 18.38 -10.34 -17.69
C PHE A 84 17.80 -11.25 -18.78
N GLY A 85 18.23 -11.09 -20.03
CA GLY A 85 17.76 -11.90 -21.15
C GLY A 85 18.13 -13.38 -21.02
N GLU A 86 19.38 -13.68 -20.58
CA GLU A 86 19.81 -15.05 -20.31
C GLU A 86 18.94 -15.72 -19.23
N THR A 87 18.63 -14.99 -18.16
CA THR A 87 17.77 -15.49 -17.05
C THR A 87 16.32 -15.69 -17.50
N VAL A 88 15.73 -14.72 -18.19
CA VAL A 88 14.36 -14.82 -18.74
C VAL A 88 14.22 -16.03 -19.67
N ALA A 89 15.16 -16.18 -20.62
CA ALA A 89 15.14 -17.31 -21.55
C ALA A 89 15.29 -18.67 -20.85
N GLY A 90 16.16 -18.73 -19.85
CA GLY A 90 16.40 -19.94 -19.07
C GLY A 90 15.21 -20.34 -18.20
N LEU A 91 14.53 -19.38 -17.55
CA LEU A 91 13.30 -19.62 -16.80
C LEU A 91 12.19 -20.14 -17.72
N ARG A 92 12.01 -19.52 -18.89
CA ARG A 92 11.08 -20.02 -19.92
C ARG A 92 11.32 -21.48 -20.27
N LYS A 93 12.57 -21.79 -20.59
CA LYS A 93 12.99 -23.17 -20.92
C LYS A 93 12.73 -24.13 -19.76
N ALA A 94 12.83 -23.66 -18.52
CA ALA A 94 12.54 -24.42 -17.32
C ALA A 94 11.02 -24.55 -17.01
N GLY A 95 10.13 -23.91 -17.78
CA GLY A 95 8.70 -23.91 -17.54
C GLY A 95 8.23 -22.94 -16.45
N ILE A 96 9.12 -22.04 -16.00
CA ILE A 96 8.84 -21.03 -14.99
C ILE A 96 8.47 -19.72 -15.68
N VAL A 97 7.42 -19.05 -15.21
CA VAL A 97 6.89 -17.82 -15.80
C VAL A 97 7.73 -16.61 -15.35
N PRO A 98 8.44 -15.92 -16.26
CA PRO A 98 9.24 -14.75 -15.91
C PRO A 98 8.38 -13.49 -15.87
N VAL A 99 8.54 -12.68 -14.81
CA VAL A 99 8.00 -11.33 -14.66
C VAL A 99 9.15 -10.35 -14.57
N ALA A 100 9.14 -9.26 -15.34
CA ALA A 100 10.17 -8.24 -15.25
C ALA A 100 9.94 -7.36 -14.02
N TYR A 101 11.01 -7.09 -13.26
CA TYR A 101 11.04 -6.07 -12.23
C TYR A 101 11.65 -4.80 -12.83
N TYR A 102 10.98 -3.68 -12.67
CA TYR A 102 11.44 -2.37 -13.10
C TYR A 102 11.09 -1.31 -12.07
N THR A 103 11.96 -0.33 -11.87
CA THR A 103 11.75 0.74 -10.90
C THR A 103 11.48 2.08 -11.58
N VAL A 104 10.67 2.91 -10.93
CA VAL A 104 10.39 4.29 -11.34
C VAL A 104 10.51 5.23 -10.14
N ASN A 105 10.57 6.51 -10.36
CA ASN A 105 10.66 7.59 -9.37
C ASN A 105 11.91 7.52 -8.46
N TYR A 106 12.22 6.39 -7.87
CA TYR A 106 13.47 6.10 -7.14
C TYR A 106 14.49 5.53 -8.13
N HIS A 107 15.13 6.41 -8.89
CA HIS A 107 15.96 5.97 -10.01
C HIS A 107 17.19 6.88 -10.17
N ASN A 108 18.31 6.50 -9.55
CA ASN A 108 19.51 7.34 -9.50
C ASN A 108 20.07 7.71 -10.87
N ASP A 109 20.04 6.79 -11.87
CA ASP A 109 20.56 7.11 -13.21
C ASP A 109 19.69 8.13 -13.94
N CYS A 110 18.35 8.00 -13.89
CA CYS A 110 17.44 9.01 -14.43
C CYS A 110 17.69 10.38 -13.77
N ALA A 111 17.78 10.42 -12.45
CA ALA A 111 18.01 11.65 -11.70
C ALA A 111 19.38 12.30 -11.98
N ARG A 112 20.42 11.52 -12.33
CA ARG A 112 21.74 12.03 -12.75
C ARG A 112 21.73 12.58 -14.17
N ARG A 113 21.09 11.84 -15.10
CA ARG A 113 21.02 12.23 -16.52
C ARG A 113 20.14 13.45 -16.72
N LEU A 114 19.06 13.53 -15.96
CA LEU A 114 18.01 14.55 -16.05
C LEU A 114 17.82 15.25 -14.71
N PRO A 115 18.82 16.00 -14.18
CA PRO A 115 18.78 16.54 -12.83
C PRO A 115 17.62 17.51 -12.59
N HIS A 116 17.11 18.16 -13.64
CA HIS A 116 15.94 19.06 -13.56
C HIS A 116 14.63 18.31 -13.30
N THR A 117 14.60 16.99 -13.48
CA THR A 117 13.41 16.15 -13.20
C THR A 117 13.31 15.73 -11.73
N ARG A 118 14.32 16.02 -10.93
CA ARG A 118 14.35 15.64 -9.51
C ARG A 118 13.25 16.33 -8.71
N VAL A 119 12.82 15.67 -7.67
CA VAL A 119 11.88 16.24 -6.71
C VAL A 119 12.54 17.39 -5.97
N ILE A 120 11.88 18.53 -5.95
CA ILE A 120 12.31 19.73 -5.22
C ILE A 120 11.30 19.98 -4.10
N ASP A 121 11.76 20.01 -2.86
CA ASP A 121 10.88 20.27 -1.72
C ASP A 121 10.46 21.73 -1.60
N ASN A 122 9.67 22.05 -0.60
CA ASN A 122 9.14 23.41 -0.37
C ASN A 122 10.18 24.46 0.06
N VAL A 123 11.41 24.05 0.39
CA VAL A 123 12.53 24.96 0.65
C VAL A 123 13.49 25.06 -0.54
N GLY A 124 13.17 24.42 -1.66
CA GLY A 124 13.95 24.43 -2.89
C GLY A 124 15.15 23.49 -2.87
N MET A 125 15.22 22.60 -1.89
CA MET A 125 16.26 21.60 -1.80
C MET A 125 15.84 20.33 -2.55
N ASP A 126 16.79 19.74 -3.24
CA ASP A 126 16.68 18.41 -3.75
C ASP A 126 16.80 17.37 -2.62
N HIS A 127 16.04 16.31 -2.72
CA HIS A 127 16.17 15.19 -1.82
C HIS A 127 17.55 14.57 -1.93
N ASP A 128 18.35 14.70 -0.88
CA ASP A 128 19.65 14.07 -0.78
C ASP A 128 19.55 12.82 0.12
N GLY A 129 19.84 11.69 -0.47
CA GLY A 129 19.77 10.41 0.21
C GLY A 129 20.37 9.29 -0.63
N ARG A 130 20.15 8.03 -0.20
CA ARG A 130 20.62 6.86 -0.95
C ARG A 130 20.04 6.79 -2.36
N TYR A 131 18.77 7.16 -2.50
CA TYR A 131 18.06 7.18 -3.76
C TYR A 131 17.58 8.59 -4.08
N HIS A 132 17.76 9.00 -5.31
CA HIS A 132 17.26 10.27 -5.84
C HIS A 132 15.88 10.06 -6.45
N PHE A 133 14.97 10.97 -6.14
CA PHE A 133 13.59 10.89 -6.59
C PHE A 133 13.37 11.76 -7.82
N THR A 134 12.72 11.24 -8.82
CA THR A 134 12.21 12.03 -9.94
C THR A 134 10.73 12.36 -9.75
N CYS A 135 10.32 13.50 -10.28
CA CYS A 135 8.96 13.96 -10.15
C CYS A 135 8.05 13.30 -11.22
N PRO A 136 6.92 12.70 -10.83
CA PRO A 136 6.00 12.05 -11.78
C PRO A 136 5.34 13.04 -12.76
N ASN A 137 5.41 14.36 -12.50
CA ASN A 137 4.89 15.39 -13.40
C ASN A 137 5.93 15.90 -14.42
N GLN A 138 7.17 15.41 -14.37
CA GLN A 138 8.21 15.78 -15.34
C GLN A 138 8.13 14.90 -16.59
N PRO A 139 7.83 15.46 -17.78
CA PRO A 139 7.63 14.67 -18.99
C PRO A 139 8.90 13.95 -19.45
N GLU A 140 10.08 14.54 -19.22
CA GLU A 140 11.35 13.93 -19.61
C GLU A 140 11.68 12.68 -18.75
N ALA A 141 11.30 12.68 -17.48
CA ALA A 141 11.44 11.48 -16.64
C ALA A 141 10.50 10.36 -17.13
N LEU A 142 9.25 10.69 -17.47
CA LEU A 142 8.32 9.74 -18.06
C LEU A 142 8.87 9.15 -19.38
N ALA A 143 9.37 10.00 -20.28
CA ALA A 143 9.94 9.57 -21.55
C ALA A 143 11.17 8.67 -21.37
N PHE A 144 12.00 8.93 -20.37
CA PHE A 144 13.12 8.07 -20.01
C PHE A 144 12.63 6.67 -19.58
N TYR A 145 11.62 6.59 -18.72
CA TYR A 145 11.05 5.31 -18.30
C TYR A 145 10.38 4.56 -19.44
N GLU A 146 9.63 5.25 -20.31
CA GLU A 146 9.02 4.66 -21.49
C GLU A 146 10.08 4.06 -22.45
N THR A 147 11.23 4.74 -22.61
CA THR A 147 12.32 4.23 -23.44
C THR A 147 12.92 2.93 -22.87
N GLN A 148 13.21 2.88 -21.58
CA GLN A 148 13.70 1.65 -20.94
C GLN A 148 12.66 0.53 -20.95
N LEU A 149 11.39 0.86 -20.71
CA LEU A 149 10.29 -0.11 -20.80
C LEU A 149 10.17 -0.70 -22.21
N ALA A 150 10.36 0.12 -23.26
CA ALA A 150 10.35 -0.36 -24.65
C ALA A 150 11.45 -1.39 -24.89
N GLU A 151 12.65 -1.22 -24.31
CA GLU A 151 13.76 -2.19 -24.36
C GLU A 151 13.40 -3.49 -23.61
N ILE A 152 12.90 -3.39 -22.38
CA ILE A 152 12.55 -4.52 -21.54
C ILE A 152 11.43 -5.37 -22.15
N LEU A 153 10.46 -4.75 -22.79
CA LEU A 153 9.32 -5.43 -23.40
C LEU A 153 9.66 -6.21 -24.68
N GLN A 154 10.88 -6.09 -25.20
CA GLN A 154 11.39 -6.97 -26.28
C GLN A 154 11.70 -8.38 -25.79
N TYR A 155 11.92 -8.55 -24.48
CA TYR A 155 12.17 -9.86 -23.89
C TYR A 155 10.87 -10.65 -23.68
N ASP A 156 10.99 -11.98 -23.61
CA ASP A 156 9.82 -12.87 -23.49
C ASP A 156 9.34 -12.99 -22.04
N VAL A 157 8.85 -11.87 -21.48
CA VAL A 157 8.25 -11.79 -20.15
C VAL A 157 6.72 -11.81 -20.23
N ASP A 158 6.05 -12.44 -19.26
CA ASP A 158 4.58 -12.52 -19.17
C ASP A 158 3.96 -11.40 -18.34
N GLY A 159 4.76 -10.73 -17.53
CA GLY A 159 4.32 -9.64 -16.68
C GLY A 159 5.41 -8.63 -16.43
N ILE A 160 5.02 -7.48 -15.93
CA ILE A 160 5.91 -6.45 -15.41
C ILE A 160 5.40 -5.91 -14.09
N PHE A 161 6.29 -5.88 -13.09
CA PHE A 161 6.10 -5.22 -11.81
C PHE A 161 6.86 -3.90 -11.84
N ILE A 162 6.13 -2.79 -11.69
CA ILE A 162 6.67 -1.43 -11.67
C ILE A 162 6.78 -0.99 -10.22
N ASP A 163 7.99 -1.08 -9.70
CA ASP A 163 8.31 -0.76 -8.32
C ASP A 163 8.44 0.74 -8.09
N MET A 164 8.37 1.14 -6.82
CA MET A 164 8.54 2.52 -6.34
C MET A 164 7.59 3.54 -7.00
N THR A 165 6.38 3.10 -7.33
CA THR A 165 5.30 4.01 -7.72
C THR A 165 4.83 4.80 -6.49
N PHE A 166 5.76 5.61 -5.96
CA PHE A 166 5.63 6.46 -4.80
C PHE A 166 6.03 7.89 -5.11
N TRP A 167 5.44 8.80 -4.38
CA TRP A 167 5.86 10.19 -4.39
C TRP A 167 6.07 10.66 -2.95
N PRO A 168 7.27 10.43 -2.38
CA PRO A 168 7.49 10.42 -0.93
C PRO A 168 7.39 11.77 -0.24
N THR A 169 7.17 12.85 -0.96
CA THR A 169 6.96 14.16 -0.36
C THR A 169 6.28 15.11 -1.32
N ILE A 170 6.46 16.38 -1.05
CA ILE A 170 5.96 17.48 -1.83
C ILE A 170 7.00 17.82 -2.87
N CYS A 171 6.60 17.94 -4.12
CA CYS A 171 7.44 18.50 -5.16
C CYS A 171 6.95 19.88 -5.57
N CYS A 172 7.83 20.86 -5.43
CA CYS A 172 7.59 22.25 -5.79
C CYS A 172 8.31 22.66 -7.09
N CYS A 173 8.65 21.70 -7.95
CA CYS A 173 9.26 21.98 -9.25
C CYS A 173 8.30 22.76 -10.19
N SER A 174 8.83 23.31 -11.28
CA SER A 174 8.05 24.10 -12.24
C SER A 174 6.83 23.35 -12.79
N ALA A 175 7.00 22.07 -13.18
CA ALA A 175 5.91 21.24 -13.69
C ALA A 175 4.79 21.03 -12.65
N CYS A 176 5.15 20.86 -11.37
CA CYS A 176 4.15 20.74 -10.31
C CYS A 176 3.42 22.07 -10.06
N ARG A 177 4.14 23.19 -10.06
CA ARG A 177 3.53 24.51 -9.88
C ARG A 177 2.56 24.85 -11.01
N GLU A 178 2.97 24.61 -12.25
CA GLU A 178 2.14 24.83 -13.42
C GLU A 178 0.88 23.94 -13.39
N LYS A 179 1.06 22.64 -13.12
CA LYS A 179 -0.05 21.68 -13.13
C LYS A 179 -1.03 21.91 -11.98
N TYR A 180 -0.55 22.26 -10.78
CA TYR A 180 -1.42 22.50 -9.62
C TYR A 180 -2.17 23.84 -9.75
N GLY A 181 -1.50 24.88 -10.21
CA GLY A 181 -2.10 26.20 -10.46
C GLY A 181 -2.50 27.01 -9.21
N ASN A 182 -2.32 26.44 -8.02
CA ASN A 182 -2.64 27.07 -6.73
C ASN A 182 -1.38 27.21 -5.86
N PRO A 183 -1.39 28.07 -4.82
CA PRO A 183 -0.29 28.14 -3.86
C PRO A 183 -0.08 26.81 -3.14
N PHE A 184 1.18 26.41 -2.98
CA PHE A 184 1.49 25.25 -2.15
C PHE A 184 1.28 25.57 -0.68
N GLN A 185 0.77 24.59 0.06
CA GLN A 185 0.58 24.70 1.49
C GLN A 185 1.88 24.42 2.23
N GLU A 186 2.19 25.22 3.24
CA GLU A 186 3.42 25.10 4.04
C GLU A 186 3.19 24.39 5.38
N VAL A 187 1.94 24.26 5.79
CA VAL A 187 1.55 23.67 7.07
C VAL A 187 0.55 22.54 6.81
N ILE A 188 0.75 21.43 7.50
CA ILE A 188 -0.19 20.30 7.46
C ILE A 188 -1.45 20.69 8.21
N ASP A 189 -2.58 20.62 7.53
CA ASP A 189 -3.88 20.89 8.14
C ASP A 189 -4.97 20.05 7.46
N TRP A 190 -5.22 18.87 7.99
CA TRP A 190 -6.25 17.97 7.48
C TRP A 190 -7.69 18.45 7.69
N ASP A 191 -7.89 19.57 8.37
CA ASP A 191 -9.19 20.24 8.49
C ASP A 191 -9.35 21.39 7.49
N SER A 192 -8.30 21.68 6.69
CA SER A 192 -8.29 22.69 5.63
C SER A 192 -8.52 22.08 4.24
N PRO A 193 -9.54 22.56 3.48
CA PRO A 193 -9.74 22.14 2.09
C PRO A 193 -8.52 22.43 1.18
N ASP A 194 -7.77 23.51 1.43
CA ASP A 194 -6.59 23.86 0.64
C ASP A 194 -5.48 22.81 0.80
N TRP A 195 -5.23 22.36 2.03
CA TRP A 195 -4.28 21.28 2.29
C TRP A 195 -4.75 19.96 1.67
N VAL A 196 -6.01 19.59 1.91
CA VAL A 196 -6.58 18.34 1.36
C VAL A 196 -6.53 18.37 -0.16
N GLY A 197 -6.98 19.45 -0.80
CA GLY A 197 -6.91 19.63 -2.26
C GLY A 197 -5.50 19.49 -2.82
N PHE A 198 -4.49 20.01 -2.09
CA PHE A 198 -3.08 19.84 -2.45
C PHE A 198 -2.65 18.36 -2.38
N GLN A 199 -3.07 17.61 -1.36
CA GLN A 199 -2.77 16.17 -1.27
C GLN A 199 -3.48 15.37 -2.38
N ARG A 200 -4.76 15.69 -2.68
CA ARG A 200 -5.49 15.06 -3.80
C ARG A 200 -4.82 15.33 -5.16
N PHE A 201 -4.27 16.54 -5.35
CA PHE A 201 -3.46 16.82 -6.53
C PHE A 201 -2.25 15.87 -6.65
N ARG A 202 -1.54 15.61 -5.55
CA ARG A 202 -0.41 14.68 -5.54
C ARG A 202 -0.86 13.26 -5.90
N GLU A 203 -1.91 12.78 -5.26
CA GLU A 203 -2.49 11.45 -5.50
C GLU A 203 -2.93 11.27 -6.96
N ARG A 204 -3.66 12.26 -7.50
CA ARG A 204 -4.06 12.26 -8.93
C ARG A 204 -2.86 12.27 -9.86
N SER A 205 -1.85 13.07 -9.58
CA SER A 205 -0.63 13.13 -10.40
C SER A 205 0.12 11.81 -10.46
N LEU A 206 0.22 11.13 -9.31
CA LEU A 206 0.88 9.81 -9.25
C LEU A 206 0.05 8.73 -9.95
N ALA A 207 -1.26 8.75 -9.79
CA ALA A 207 -2.18 7.84 -10.48
C ALA A 207 -2.15 8.02 -12.00
N GLU A 208 -2.14 9.26 -12.48
CA GLU A 208 -2.01 9.58 -13.93
C GLU A 208 -0.66 9.10 -14.49
N PHE A 209 0.42 9.25 -13.72
CA PHE A 209 1.73 8.74 -14.09
C PHE A 209 1.71 7.21 -14.22
N ALA A 210 1.17 6.51 -13.23
CA ALA A 210 1.05 5.06 -13.26
C ALA A 210 0.19 4.59 -14.45
N GLN A 211 -0.93 5.26 -14.71
CA GLN A 211 -1.81 4.94 -15.84
C GLN A 211 -1.10 5.13 -17.19
N LYS A 212 -0.32 6.22 -17.35
CA LYS A 212 0.45 6.46 -18.59
C LYS A 212 1.46 5.35 -18.84
N LEU A 213 2.18 4.90 -17.81
CA LEU A 213 3.12 3.78 -17.94
C LEU A 213 2.39 2.47 -18.29
N THR A 214 1.28 2.18 -17.66
CA THR A 214 0.46 1.01 -17.96
C THR A 214 -0.06 1.04 -19.40
N ASP A 215 -0.56 2.17 -19.85
CA ASP A 215 -1.04 2.34 -21.23
C ASP A 215 0.10 2.18 -22.25
N PHE A 216 1.29 2.70 -21.93
CA PHE A 216 2.47 2.51 -22.74
C PHE A 216 2.84 1.02 -22.85
N VAL A 217 2.96 0.32 -21.72
CA VAL A 217 3.29 -1.11 -21.67
C VAL A 217 2.30 -1.93 -22.48
N ARG A 218 0.99 -1.68 -22.32
CA ARG A 218 -0.06 -2.41 -23.05
C ARG A 218 -0.06 -2.13 -24.55
N ARG A 219 0.30 -0.90 -24.97
CA ARG A 219 0.49 -0.60 -26.41
C ARG A 219 1.66 -1.34 -27.00
N MET A 220 2.78 -1.45 -26.24
CA MET A 220 3.99 -2.13 -26.72
C MET A 220 3.85 -3.65 -26.71
N LYS A 221 3.17 -4.20 -25.72
CA LYS A 221 3.01 -5.65 -25.55
C LYS A 221 1.58 -5.98 -25.05
N PRO A 222 0.61 -6.10 -25.97
CA PRO A 222 -0.75 -6.46 -25.61
C PRO A 222 -0.83 -7.79 -24.88
N GLY A 223 -1.66 -7.85 -23.84
CA GLY A 223 -1.87 -9.07 -23.04
C GLY A 223 -0.82 -9.34 -21.94
N ILE A 224 0.20 -8.51 -21.80
CA ILE A 224 1.12 -8.59 -20.67
C ILE A 224 0.41 -8.18 -19.37
N ALA A 225 0.71 -8.86 -18.25
CA ALA A 225 0.23 -8.44 -16.95
C ALA A 225 1.03 -7.24 -16.43
N VAL A 226 0.34 -6.20 -15.96
CA VAL A 226 0.97 -4.98 -15.43
C VAL A 226 0.51 -4.74 -14.01
N THR A 227 1.45 -4.54 -13.10
CA THR A 227 1.14 -4.12 -11.74
C THR A 227 2.15 -3.10 -11.25
N HIS A 228 1.67 -2.12 -10.50
CA HIS A 228 2.47 -1.15 -9.78
C HIS A 228 2.55 -1.53 -8.32
N GLN A 229 3.65 -1.20 -7.67
CA GLN A 229 3.75 -1.38 -6.22
C GLN A 229 2.65 -0.61 -5.51
N PHE A 230 1.82 -1.33 -4.76
CA PHE A 230 0.68 -0.80 -4.05
C PHE A 230 0.57 -1.45 -2.67
N SER A 231 0.91 -0.70 -1.63
CA SER A 231 0.94 -1.20 -0.24
C SER A 231 0.14 -0.28 0.69
N PRO A 232 -1.17 -0.14 0.49
CA PRO A 232 -2.00 0.88 1.14
C PRO A 232 -2.11 0.71 2.67
N VAL A 233 -1.86 -0.49 3.18
CA VAL A 233 -1.88 -0.78 4.62
C VAL A 233 -0.59 -0.35 5.33
N LEU A 234 0.53 -0.30 4.60
CA LEU A 234 1.82 0.12 5.13
C LEU A 234 2.12 1.59 4.87
N HIS A 235 1.67 2.09 3.71
CA HIS A 235 2.00 3.41 3.22
C HIS A 235 0.80 4.34 3.34
N GLY A 236 0.98 5.41 4.07
CA GLY A 236 -0.03 6.43 4.25
C GLY A 236 0.05 7.52 3.16
N TRP A 237 -0.69 8.60 3.39
CA TRP A 237 -0.78 9.79 2.54
C TRP A 237 0.57 10.36 2.07
N TYR A 238 1.62 10.22 2.88
CA TYR A 238 2.95 10.82 2.60
C TYR A 238 3.61 10.26 1.35
N LEU A 239 3.25 9.06 0.88
CA LEU A 239 3.76 8.48 -0.37
C LEU A 239 2.89 8.80 -1.59
N GLY A 240 1.80 9.53 -1.44
CA GLY A 240 0.94 9.96 -2.55
C GLY A 240 0.16 8.83 -3.22
N GLN A 241 0.10 7.63 -2.62
CA GLN A 241 -0.69 6.53 -3.14
C GLN A 241 -2.19 6.75 -2.94
N SER A 242 -2.97 6.27 -3.90
CA SER A 242 -4.43 6.33 -3.89
C SER A 242 -5.03 5.11 -4.61
N ASP A 243 -6.34 5.00 -4.57
CA ASP A 243 -7.11 3.99 -5.32
C ASP A 243 -6.76 3.99 -6.82
N GLY A 244 -6.31 5.13 -7.36
CA GLY A 244 -5.88 5.25 -8.76
C GLY A 244 -4.68 4.37 -9.13
N ILE A 245 -3.80 4.04 -8.18
CA ILE A 245 -2.68 3.11 -8.43
C ILE A 245 -3.21 1.68 -8.63
N ALA A 246 -4.16 1.27 -7.81
CA ALA A 246 -4.82 -0.02 -7.98
C ALA A 246 -5.59 -0.08 -9.32
N ALA A 247 -6.25 1.01 -9.71
CA ALA A 247 -6.96 1.10 -10.99
C ALA A 247 -6.03 1.02 -12.21
N ALA A 248 -4.79 1.51 -12.11
CA ALA A 248 -3.77 1.39 -13.15
C ALA A 248 -3.17 -0.03 -13.24
N SER A 249 -3.37 -0.88 -12.23
CA SER A 249 -2.83 -2.24 -12.15
C SER A 249 -3.86 -3.30 -12.57
N ASP A 250 -3.40 -4.46 -13.03
CA ASP A 250 -4.27 -5.62 -13.24
C ASP A 250 -4.64 -6.29 -11.91
N TYR A 251 -3.70 -6.36 -10.98
CA TYR A 251 -3.87 -6.90 -9.64
C TYR A 251 -3.06 -6.08 -8.63
N ALA A 252 -3.52 -6.07 -7.39
CA ALA A 252 -2.79 -5.44 -6.31
C ALA A 252 -1.56 -6.28 -5.94
N SER A 253 -0.42 -5.62 -5.79
CA SER A 253 0.86 -6.23 -5.43
C SER A 253 1.72 -5.23 -4.68
N GLY A 254 2.49 -5.71 -3.71
CA GLY A 254 3.45 -4.88 -2.99
C GLY A 254 4.04 -5.58 -1.77
N ASP A 255 5.12 -5.00 -1.30
CA ASP A 255 5.85 -5.45 -0.12
C ASP A 255 5.03 -5.36 1.15
N PHE A 256 5.24 -6.30 2.04
CA PHE A 256 4.63 -6.29 3.35
C PHE A 256 5.63 -6.66 4.45
N TYR A 257 5.79 -5.75 5.40
CA TYR A 257 6.72 -5.87 6.53
C TYR A 257 6.03 -5.75 7.90
N GLY A 258 4.72 -5.90 7.95
CA GLY A 258 3.90 -5.79 9.16
C GLY A 258 3.71 -7.12 9.90
N GLY A 259 3.02 -7.04 11.04
CA GLY A 259 2.66 -8.20 11.85
C GLY A 259 1.44 -8.98 11.31
N ARG A 260 1.06 -10.06 12.00
CA ARG A 260 -0.02 -10.98 11.54
C ARG A 260 -1.39 -10.31 11.42
N THR A 261 -1.76 -9.42 12.35
CA THR A 261 -3.05 -8.71 12.28
C THR A 261 -3.10 -7.80 11.06
N GLN A 262 -2.01 -7.05 10.82
CA GLN A 262 -1.89 -6.21 9.63
C GLN A 262 -1.91 -7.05 8.35
N GLN A 263 -1.25 -8.21 8.33
CA GLN A 263 -1.27 -9.12 7.17
C GLN A 263 -2.69 -9.58 6.83
N ARG A 264 -3.47 -10.00 7.83
CA ARG A 264 -4.86 -10.42 7.62
C ARG A 264 -5.70 -9.32 6.98
N PHE A 265 -5.47 -8.09 7.40
CA PHE A 265 -6.12 -6.92 6.81
C PHE A 265 -5.60 -6.63 5.41
N ALA A 266 -4.29 -6.64 5.20
CA ALA A 266 -3.65 -6.35 3.92
C ALA A 266 -4.08 -7.31 2.80
N VAL A 267 -4.11 -8.62 3.05
CA VAL A 267 -4.54 -9.60 2.03
C VAL A 267 -5.99 -9.39 1.61
N LYS A 268 -6.88 -9.02 2.53
CA LYS A 268 -8.29 -8.70 2.22
C LYS A 268 -8.42 -7.36 1.49
N THR A 269 -7.56 -6.40 1.81
CA THR A 269 -7.48 -5.12 1.10
C THR A 269 -6.99 -5.33 -0.33
N PHE A 270 -5.93 -6.13 -0.53
CA PHE A 270 -5.45 -6.48 -1.86
C PHE A 270 -6.52 -7.22 -2.69
N ALA A 271 -7.26 -8.15 -2.08
CA ALA A 271 -8.37 -8.83 -2.75
C ALA A 271 -9.46 -7.84 -3.20
N ALA A 272 -9.76 -6.82 -2.37
CA ALA A 272 -10.78 -5.80 -2.69
C ALA A 272 -10.36 -4.85 -3.84
N TYR A 273 -9.05 -4.59 -3.98
CA TYR A 273 -8.53 -3.72 -5.04
C TYR A 273 -8.12 -4.46 -6.32
N THR A 274 -8.07 -5.79 -6.30
CA THR A 274 -7.62 -6.58 -7.46
C THR A 274 -8.72 -6.70 -8.50
N ARG A 275 -8.43 -6.26 -9.74
CA ARG A 275 -9.35 -6.36 -10.87
C ARG A 275 -9.35 -7.77 -11.49
N ILE A 276 -8.17 -8.34 -11.64
CA ILE A 276 -7.95 -9.66 -12.25
C ILE A 276 -7.21 -10.54 -11.25
N PRO A 277 -7.92 -11.43 -10.52
CA PRO A 277 -7.27 -12.29 -9.53
C PRO A 277 -6.29 -13.28 -10.17
N PRO A 278 -5.34 -13.79 -9.38
CA PRO A 278 -5.11 -13.50 -7.97
C PRO A 278 -4.37 -12.19 -7.73
N PHE A 279 -4.56 -11.56 -6.54
CA PHE A 279 -3.63 -10.55 -6.06
C PHE A 279 -2.28 -11.20 -5.71
N GLU A 280 -1.24 -10.38 -5.57
CA GLU A 280 0.08 -10.84 -5.15
C GLU A 280 0.44 -10.27 -3.79
N PHE A 281 0.88 -11.13 -2.86
CA PHE A 281 1.31 -10.72 -1.54
C PHE A 281 2.77 -11.12 -1.30
N MET A 282 3.62 -10.11 -1.14
CA MET A 282 5.05 -10.30 -1.00
C MET A 282 5.47 -10.41 0.46
N THR A 283 6.25 -11.44 0.79
CA THR A 283 6.80 -11.67 2.13
C THR A 283 8.27 -11.96 2.04
N SER A 284 9.10 -11.09 2.66
CA SER A 284 10.53 -11.35 2.78
C SER A 284 10.80 -12.54 3.69
N ARG A 285 11.79 -13.37 3.31
CA ARG A 285 12.35 -14.38 4.20
C ARG A 285 13.11 -13.78 5.38
N CYS A 286 13.65 -12.58 5.18
CA CYS A 286 14.36 -11.83 6.22
C CYS A 286 13.38 -11.29 7.28
N VAL A 287 13.83 -11.19 8.52
CA VAL A 287 13.03 -10.64 9.61
C VAL A 287 12.75 -9.15 9.38
N SER A 288 13.70 -8.43 8.81
CA SER A 288 13.56 -7.03 8.41
C SER A 288 14.34 -6.73 7.14
N LEU A 289 14.05 -5.60 6.49
CA LEU A 289 14.80 -5.11 5.33
C LEU A 289 16.29 -4.82 5.60
N ASN A 290 16.65 -4.60 6.86
CA ASN A 290 18.02 -4.28 7.25
C ASN A 290 18.83 -5.52 7.67
N ASP A 291 18.24 -6.69 7.61
CA ASP A 291 18.84 -7.93 8.10
C ASP A 291 18.77 -9.04 7.04
N HIS A 292 19.84 -9.17 6.28
CA HIS A 292 19.99 -10.19 5.24
C HIS A 292 20.28 -11.59 5.81
N THR A 293 20.83 -11.68 7.02
CA THR A 293 21.32 -12.92 7.61
C THR A 293 20.28 -13.67 8.44
N SER A 294 19.41 -12.95 9.15
CA SER A 294 18.32 -13.56 9.90
C SER A 294 17.19 -14.00 8.96
N ALA A 295 16.56 -15.10 9.29
CA ALA A 295 15.42 -15.62 8.53
C ALA A 295 14.23 -15.86 9.44
N LYS A 296 13.04 -15.57 8.92
CA LYS A 296 11.77 -15.99 9.52
C LYS A 296 11.72 -17.50 9.63
N SER A 297 10.99 -18.02 10.59
CA SER A 297 10.74 -19.45 10.71
C SER A 297 9.94 -20.00 9.53
N ASP A 298 10.09 -21.29 9.23
CA ASP A 298 9.30 -21.96 8.20
C ASP A 298 7.80 -21.88 8.48
N GLU A 299 7.41 -21.93 9.77
CA GLU A 299 6.02 -21.81 10.17
C GLU A 299 5.46 -20.41 9.93
N GLU A 300 6.25 -19.38 10.16
CA GLU A 300 5.85 -17.99 9.87
C GLU A 300 5.64 -17.77 8.38
N LEU A 301 6.57 -18.24 7.53
CA LEU A 301 6.47 -18.16 6.08
C LEU A 301 5.28 -19.01 5.56
N PHE A 302 5.10 -20.22 6.11
CA PHE A 302 3.96 -21.08 5.78
C PHE A 302 2.61 -20.42 6.08
N LEU A 303 2.45 -19.87 7.30
CA LEU A 303 1.21 -19.20 7.70
C LEU A 303 0.94 -17.93 6.88
N SER A 304 2.00 -17.20 6.51
CA SER A 304 1.87 -16.04 5.62
C SER A 304 1.33 -16.44 4.26
N ALA A 305 1.92 -17.46 3.63
CA ALA A 305 1.48 -17.97 2.34
C ALA A 305 0.08 -18.59 2.40
N LEU A 306 -0.22 -19.34 3.45
CA LEU A 306 -1.54 -19.94 3.65
C LEU A 306 -2.63 -18.89 3.84
N THR A 307 -2.35 -17.82 4.61
CA THR A 307 -3.27 -16.68 4.78
C THR A 307 -3.56 -16.00 3.43
N THR A 308 -2.54 -15.85 2.60
CA THR A 308 -2.68 -15.29 1.25
C THR A 308 -3.56 -16.18 0.36
N LEU A 309 -3.27 -17.48 0.29
CA LEU A 309 -4.06 -18.45 -0.47
C LEU A 309 -5.52 -18.51 0.00
N ALA A 310 -5.75 -18.52 1.32
CA ALA A 310 -7.10 -18.54 1.90
C ALA A 310 -7.96 -17.31 1.52
N ASN A 311 -7.35 -16.24 1.06
CA ASN A 311 -8.04 -15.05 0.55
C ASN A 311 -7.97 -14.94 -0.98
N GLY A 312 -7.60 -16.00 -1.69
CA GLY A 312 -7.59 -16.07 -3.16
C GLY A 312 -6.36 -15.40 -3.81
N GLY A 313 -5.31 -15.12 -3.05
CA GLY A 313 -4.08 -14.48 -3.53
C GLY A 313 -2.97 -15.44 -3.90
N ALA A 314 -1.99 -14.94 -4.63
CA ALA A 314 -0.71 -15.57 -4.91
C ALA A 314 0.32 -15.10 -3.89
N TYR A 315 1.01 -16.02 -3.22
CA TYR A 315 2.13 -15.66 -2.35
C TYR A 315 3.41 -15.51 -3.14
N LEU A 316 4.21 -14.53 -2.77
CA LEU A 316 5.55 -14.31 -3.28
C LEU A 316 6.54 -14.28 -2.11
N PHE A 317 7.56 -15.14 -2.15
CA PHE A 317 8.68 -15.05 -1.22
C PHE A 317 9.77 -14.16 -1.80
N ILE A 318 10.30 -13.26 -0.95
CA ILE A 318 11.44 -12.43 -1.30
C ILE A 318 12.69 -13.02 -0.65
N ASP A 319 13.69 -13.37 -1.46
CA ASP A 319 15.06 -13.58 -1.06
C ASP A 319 15.90 -12.35 -1.45
N ALA A 320 17.17 -12.32 -1.08
CA ALA A 320 18.11 -11.31 -1.53
C ALA A 320 19.41 -11.95 -1.98
N ILE A 321 19.95 -11.44 -3.09
CA ILE A 321 21.22 -11.90 -3.64
C ILE A 321 22.39 -11.43 -2.77
N ASN A 322 23.47 -12.25 -2.69
CA ASN A 322 24.71 -11.79 -2.10
C ASN A 322 25.38 -10.72 -2.98
N PRO A 323 26.13 -9.76 -2.41
CA PRO A 323 26.75 -8.69 -3.20
C PRO A 323 27.63 -9.16 -4.35
N ASP A 324 28.24 -10.32 -4.25
CA ASP A 324 29.05 -10.90 -5.32
C ASP A 324 28.24 -11.61 -6.43
N GLY A 325 26.91 -11.69 -6.27
CA GLY A 325 26.01 -12.31 -7.23
C GLY A 325 25.68 -13.77 -6.94
N THR A 326 26.12 -14.32 -5.81
CA THR A 326 25.82 -15.70 -5.41
C THR A 326 24.51 -15.81 -4.61
N LEU A 327 23.98 -17.02 -4.53
CA LEU A 327 22.75 -17.36 -3.82
C LEU A 327 22.98 -18.47 -2.79
N GLU A 328 22.24 -18.46 -1.70
CA GLU A 328 22.34 -19.45 -0.63
C GLU A 328 21.35 -20.61 -0.83
N GLU A 329 21.84 -21.74 -1.33
CA GLU A 329 21.01 -22.92 -1.68
C GLU A 329 20.10 -23.38 -0.55
N THR A 330 20.51 -23.22 0.71
CA THR A 330 19.73 -23.62 1.89
C THR A 330 18.34 -22.99 1.91
N PHE A 331 18.20 -21.73 1.50
CA PHE A 331 16.90 -21.05 1.45
C PHE A 331 16.00 -21.60 0.35
N TYR A 332 16.54 -21.97 -0.80
CA TYR A 332 15.77 -22.53 -1.91
C TYR A 332 15.26 -23.94 -1.62
N ARG A 333 16.03 -24.73 -0.85
CA ARG A 333 15.55 -26.01 -0.29
C ARG A 333 14.40 -25.80 0.70
N ARG A 334 14.50 -24.80 1.59
CA ARG A 334 13.39 -24.42 2.50
C ARG A 334 12.16 -23.99 1.72
N PHE A 335 12.30 -23.16 0.69
CA PHE A 335 11.20 -22.76 -0.18
C PHE A 335 10.57 -23.96 -0.89
N HIS A 336 11.38 -24.92 -1.33
CA HIS A 336 10.87 -26.18 -1.90
C HIS A 336 9.94 -26.91 -0.91
N ASP A 337 10.39 -27.11 0.30
CA ASP A 337 9.62 -27.82 1.33
C ASP A 337 8.34 -27.04 1.69
N LEU A 338 8.41 -25.73 1.78
CA LEU A 338 7.22 -24.88 1.98
C LEU A 338 6.25 -24.97 0.79
N ASN A 339 6.74 -24.85 -0.43
CA ASN A 339 5.92 -24.94 -1.64
C ASN A 339 5.23 -26.31 -1.77
N ARG A 340 5.91 -27.39 -1.38
CA ARG A 340 5.34 -28.74 -1.34
C ARG A 340 4.24 -28.87 -0.28
N ARG A 341 4.42 -28.30 0.92
CA ARG A 341 3.40 -28.25 1.98
C ARG A 341 2.18 -27.41 1.56
N LEU A 342 2.38 -26.36 0.77
CA LEU A 342 1.34 -25.44 0.30
C LEU A 342 0.60 -25.95 -0.94
N GLU A 343 1.11 -26.95 -1.65
CA GLU A 343 0.55 -27.45 -2.91
C GLU A 343 -0.93 -27.86 -2.83
N PRO A 344 -1.39 -28.61 -1.80
CA PRO A 344 -2.80 -28.98 -1.68
C PRO A 344 -3.73 -27.76 -1.59
N PHE A 345 -3.31 -26.74 -0.83
CA PHE A 345 -4.07 -25.48 -0.66
C PHE A 345 -4.09 -24.66 -1.96
N ARG A 346 -2.95 -24.56 -2.62
CA ARG A 346 -2.82 -23.90 -3.92
C ARG A 346 -3.73 -24.51 -4.99
N ASN A 347 -3.76 -25.85 -5.05
CA ASN A 347 -4.63 -26.58 -5.97
C ASN A 347 -6.11 -26.40 -5.63
N ALA A 348 -6.46 -26.34 -4.35
CA ALA A 348 -7.83 -26.05 -3.92
C ALA A 348 -8.27 -24.65 -4.38
N VAL A 349 -7.45 -23.61 -4.11
CA VAL A 349 -7.77 -22.22 -4.47
C VAL A 349 -7.89 -22.04 -5.98
N ARG A 350 -7.00 -22.64 -6.77
CA ARG A 350 -7.02 -22.56 -8.24
C ARG A 350 -8.34 -23.08 -8.85
N ASN A 351 -8.97 -24.03 -8.21
CA ASN A 351 -10.20 -24.66 -8.68
C ASN A 351 -11.47 -24.07 -8.05
N LEU A 352 -11.32 -23.08 -7.15
CA LEU A 352 -12.45 -22.42 -6.50
C LEU A 352 -12.94 -21.24 -7.34
N ASN A 353 -14.19 -21.35 -7.83
CA ASN A 353 -14.96 -20.21 -8.37
C ASN A 353 -15.83 -19.62 -7.24
N GLY A 354 -15.21 -19.29 -6.11
CA GLY A 354 -15.91 -18.86 -4.91
C GLY A 354 -15.83 -17.37 -4.66
N HIS A 355 -16.89 -16.84 -4.05
CA HIS A 355 -16.90 -15.50 -3.45
C HIS A 355 -16.79 -15.62 -1.93
N SER A 356 -16.29 -14.57 -1.26
CA SER A 356 -16.28 -14.52 0.19
C SER A 356 -17.71 -14.61 0.73
N ALA A 357 -17.97 -15.57 1.61
CA ALA A 357 -19.25 -15.73 2.30
C ALA A 357 -19.43 -14.77 3.50
N ALA A 358 -18.54 -13.77 3.63
CA ALA A 358 -18.60 -12.82 4.73
C ALA A 358 -19.81 -11.90 4.63
N SER A 359 -20.62 -11.87 5.69
CA SER A 359 -21.76 -10.93 5.84
C SER A 359 -21.35 -9.61 6.51
N VAL A 360 -20.12 -9.50 7.00
CA VAL A 360 -19.56 -8.28 7.60
C VAL A 360 -18.56 -7.64 6.67
N GLY A 361 -18.76 -6.36 6.34
CA GLY A 361 -17.82 -5.52 5.60
C GLY A 361 -17.07 -4.58 6.54
N VAL A 362 -15.77 -4.41 6.34
CA VAL A 362 -14.95 -3.36 6.97
C VAL A 362 -14.57 -2.38 5.88
N TYR A 363 -15.01 -1.14 6.01
CA TYR A 363 -14.81 -0.11 4.99
C TYR A 363 -13.42 0.50 5.11
N PHE A 364 -12.64 0.42 4.03
CA PHE A 364 -11.31 0.99 3.92
C PHE A 364 -11.32 2.17 2.94
N SER A 365 -11.10 3.38 3.45
CA SER A 365 -10.97 4.61 2.66
C SER A 365 -9.51 5.09 2.69
N MET A 366 -8.79 4.98 1.58
CA MET A 366 -7.43 5.55 1.49
C MET A 366 -7.45 7.06 1.70
N ALA A 367 -8.47 7.75 1.21
CA ALA A 367 -8.64 9.19 1.39
C ALA A 367 -8.69 9.60 2.87
N SER A 368 -9.17 8.69 3.74
CA SER A 368 -9.29 8.91 5.19
C SER A 368 -8.08 8.42 5.98
N CYS A 369 -7.13 7.72 5.36
CA CYS A 369 -5.90 7.22 6.00
C CYS A 369 -4.89 8.34 6.23
N VAL A 370 -5.25 9.34 7.04
CA VAL A 370 -4.48 10.53 7.35
C VAL A 370 -4.17 10.64 8.85
N ASN A 371 -3.21 11.48 9.21
CA ASN A 371 -2.85 11.72 10.60
C ASN A 371 -3.15 13.17 11.02
N ARG A 372 -4.29 13.38 11.65
CA ARG A 372 -4.67 14.71 12.16
C ARG A 372 -3.87 15.18 13.38
N ALA A 373 -3.20 14.27 14.09
CA ALA A 373 -2.37 14.64 15.22
C ALA A 373 -1.15 15.47 14.83
N ILE A 374 -0.85 15.57 13.53
CA ILE A 374 0.24 16.41 13.01
C ILE A 374 -0.24 17.71 12.40
N ASN A 375 -1.52 18.07 12.53
CA ASN A 375 -2.02 19.38 12.11
C ASN A 375 -1.20 20.49 12.79
N GLY A 376 -0.90 21.56 12.05
CA GLY A 376 -0.07 22.67 12.53
C GLY A 376 1.43 22.46 12.38
N ILE A 377 1.90 21.28 11.92
CA ILE A 377 3.32 21.07 11.69
C ILE A 377 3.71 21.64 10.32
N GLU A 378 4.78 22.43 10.31
CA GLU A 378 5.35 23.00 9.08
C GLU A 378 6.04 21.92 8.23
N LEU A 379 5.74 21.88 6.95
CA LEU A 379 6.32 20.92 6.00
C LEU A 379 7.84 20.91 5.95
N LYS A 380 8.47 22.06 6.14
CA LYS A 380 9.94 22.17 6.20
C LYS A 380 10.57 21.30 7.30
N LYS A 381 9.80 20.92 8.33
CA LYS A 381 10.23 19.98 9.37
C LYS A 381 10.23 18.51 8.91
N PHE A 382 9.61 18.24 7.77
CA PHE A 382 9.59 16.92 7.13
C PHE A 382 10.53 16.85 5.91
N ASN A 383 11.51 17.72 5.82
CA ASN A 383 12.42 17.81 4.70
C ASN A 383 13.01 16.45 4.32
N GLY A 384 13.05 16.25 3.04
CA GLY A 384 13.81 15.22 2.42
C GLY A 384 13.23 13.83 2.51
N GLY A 385 11.91 13.64 2.52
CA GLY A 385 11.32 12.28 2.60
C GLY A 385 11.86 11.46 3.78
N ARG A 386 12.76 12.03 4.54
CA ARG A 386 13.25 11.53 5.82
C ARG A 386 12.20 11.62 6.91
N ALA A 387 10.93 11.53 6.51
CA ALA A 387 9.87 11.17 7.43
C ALA A 387 10.09 9.74 7.99
N ASN A 388 11.33 9.44 8.35
CA ASN A 388 11.66 8.43 9.34
C ASN A 388 11.07 8.80 10.71
N ASN A 389 10.40 9.95 10.78
CA ASN A 389 9.63 10.31 11.94
C ASN A 389 8.39 9.41 11.99
N MET A 390 8.45 8.41 12.86
CA MET A 390 7.36 7.44 13.08
C MET A 390 6.01 8.12 13.36
N SER A 391 6.03 9.34 13.92
CA SER A 391 4.80 10.11 14.19
C SER A 391 4.04 10.51 12.91
N VAL A 392 4.75 10.82 11.81
CA VAL A 392 4.13 11.13 10.51
C VAL A 392 3.50 9.90 9.89
N ARG A 393 4.11 8.74 10.11
CA ARG A 393 3.64 7.45 9.60
C ARG A 393 2.50 6.85 10.42
N LYS A 394 2.27 7.35 11.63
CA LYS A 394 1.16 6.87 12.46
C LYS A 394 -0.16 7.13 11.72
N ASN A 395 -0.91 6.09 11.50
CA ASN A 395 -2.23 6.13 10.89
C ASN A 395 -3.27 5.66 11.90
N ALA A 396 -3.83 6.61 12.64
CA ALA A 396 -4.81 6.31 13.70
C ALA A 396 -6.05 5.59 13.16
N VAL A 397 -6.47 5.89 11.93
CA VAL A 397 -7.60 5.23 11.26
C VAL A 397 -7.30 3.75 11.00
N LEU A 398 -6.10 3.45 10.55
CA LEU A 398 -5.67 2.06 10.37
C LEU A 398 -5.59 1.30 11.69
N ASP A 399 -5.05 1.92 12.75
CA ASP A 399 -4.97 1.32 14.08
C ASP A 399 -6.37 0.94 14.60
N GLU A 400 -7.36 1.81 14.38
CA GLU A 400 -8.75 1.57 14.74
C GLU A 400 -9.36 0.41 13.94
N MET A 401 -9.14 0.37 12.61
CA MET A 401 -9.57 -0.75 11.77
C MET A 401 -8.93 -2.08 12.19
N LEU A 402 -7.63 -2.08 12.49
CA LEU A 402 -6.92 -3.27 12.95
C LEU A 402 -7.48 -3.76 14.28
N GLY A 403 -7.77 -2.85 15.23
CA GLY A 403 -8.43 -3.18 16.48
C GLY A 403 -9.80 -3.82 16.27
N MET A 404 -10.61 -3.24 15.41
CA MET A 404 -11.93 -3.76 15.07
C MET A 404 -11.84 -5.15 14.41
N THR A 405 -10.92 -5.33 13.47
CA THR A 405 -10.76 -6.64 12.80
C THR A 405 -10.21 -7.70 13.75
N GLU A 406 -9.42 -7.34 14.75
CA GLU A 406 -9.00 -8.26 15.80
C GLU A 406 -10.18 -8.74 16.67
N VAL A 407 -11.13 -7.84 16.98
CA VAL A 407 -12.38 -8.21 17.65
C VAL A 407 -13.17 -9.21 16.79
N LEU A 408 -13.36 -8.92 15.51
CA LEU A 408 -14.05 -9.84 14.59
C LEU A 408 -13.38 -11.22 14.52
N ASN A 409 -12.04 -11.24 14.48
CA ASN A 409 -11.27 -12.49 14.45
C ASN A 409 -11.45 -13.29 15.76
N ARG A 410 -11.47 -12.64 16.93
CA ARG A 410 -11.71 -13.29 18.23
C ARG A 410 -13.14 -13.83 18.36
N LEU A 411 -14.09 -13.15 17.75
CA LEU A 411 -15.49 -13.59 17.66
C LEU A 411 -15.73 -14.65 16.57
N HIS A 412 -14.69 -15.07 15.85
CA HIS A 412 -14.76 -15.98 14.70
C HIS A 412 -15.73 -15.50 13.60
N THR A 413 -15.93 -14.18 13.50
CA THR A 413 -16.80 -13.57 12.50
C THR A 413 -16.06 -13.43 11.19
N GLN A 414 -16.66 -13.95 10.10
CA GLN A 414 -16.11 -13.77 8.75
C GLN A 414 -16.36 -12.32 8.28
N TRP A 415 -15.31 -11.70 7.76
CA TRP A 415 -15.38 -10.33 7.27
C TRP A 415 -14.57 -10.14 5.99
N LYS A 416 -14.95 -9.14 5.19
CA LYS A 416 -14.24 -8.71 3.97
C LYS A 416 -13.98 -7.21 4.01
N VAL A 417 -12.98 -6.76 3.24
CA VAL A 417 -12.73 -5.32 3.05
C VAL A 417 -13.65 -4.80 1.95
N ILE A 418 -14.22 -3.64 2.19
CA ILE A 418 -15.02 -2.84 1.28
C ILE A 418 -14.26 -1.54 1.01
N THR A 419 -14.22 -1.10 -0.24
CA THR A 419 -13.50 0.11 -0.66
C THR A 419 -14.41 1.06 -1.42
N SER A 420 -13.90 2.25 -1.74
CA SER A 420 -14.58 3.24 -2.61
C SER A 420 -15.01 2.65 -3.96
N SER A 421 -14.25 1.69 -4.49
CA SER A 421 -14.54 1.00 -5.76
C SER A 421 -15.59 -0.10 -5.66
N THR A 422 -15.98 -0.51 -4.44
CA THR A 422 -17.02 -1.54 -4.25
C THR A 422 -18.40 -0.97 -4.57
N ALA A 423 -18.98 -1.40 -5.68
CA ALA A 423 -20.28 -0.90 -6.14
C ALA A 423 -21.46 -1.64 -5.51
N ASP A 424 -21.28 -2.90 -5.12
CA ASP A 424 -22.33 -3.79 -4.64
C ASP A 424 -22.05 -4.27 -3.21
N PHE A 425 -23.00 -4.03 -2.31
CA PHE A 425 -22.99 -4.49 -0.91
C PHE A 425 -23.87 -5.72 -0.69
N SER A 426 -24.31 -6.39 -1.75
CA SER A 426 -25.14 -7.59 -1.64
C SER A 426 -24.47 -8.67 -0.79
N GLY A 427 -25.28 -9.38 0.01
CA GLY A 427 -24.82 -10.38 0.96
C GLY A 427 -24.15 -9.82 2.23
N LEU A 428 -24.02 -8.49 2.38
CA LEU A 428 -23.62 -7.88 3.63
C LEU A 428 -24.83 -7.62 4.52
N GLU A 429 -24.69 -7.93 5.79
CA GLU A 429 -25.64 -7.60 6.86
C GLU A 429 -25.15 -6.42 7.69
N THR A 430 -23.83 -6.30 7.84
CA THR A 430 -23.19 -5.26 8.65
C THR A 430 -22.02 -4.61 7.89
N LEU A 431 -21.96 -3.29 7.93
CA LEU A 431 -20.81 -2.49 7.50
C LEU A 431 -20.20 -1.77 8.69
N ILE A 432 -18.89 -1.89 8.85
CA ILE A 432 -18.09 -1.21 9.87
C ILE A 432 -17.24 -0.15 9.17
N VAL A 433 -17.42 1.11 9.55
CA VAL A 433 -16.74 2.27 8.94
C VAL A 433 -15.97 3.01 10.04
N CYS A 434 -14.68 2.67 10.17
CA CYS A 434 -13.82 3.24 11.19
C CYS A 434 -13.27 4.59 10.74
N ASN A 435 -13.75 5.66 11.37
CA ASN A 435 -13.22 7.02 11.27
C ASN A 435 -12.92 7.49 9.82
N ALA A 436 -13.74 7.07 8.87
CA ALA A 436 -13.63 7.42 7.46
C ALA A 436 -14.11 8.86 7.22
N ALA A 437 -13.28 9.81 7.61
CA ALA A 437 -13.64 11.22 7.65
C ALA A 437 -13.91 11.83 6.27
N TYR A 438 -13.22 11.36 5.23
CA TYR A 438 -13.36 11.84 3.85
C TYR A 438 -14.05 10.78 3.02
N LEU A 439 -15.27 11.05 2.63
CA LEU A 439 -16.08 10.18 1.78
C LEU A 439 -16.70 10.99 0.64
N ALA A 440 -16.65 10.45 -0.57
CA ALA A 440 -17.33 11.05 -1.72
C ALA A 440 -18.87 11.03 -1.52
N PRO A 441 -19.61 11.94 -2.16
CA PRO A 441 -21.07 11.92 -2.12
C PRO A 441 -21.69 10.59 -2.54
N GLU A 442 -21.08 9.92 -3.52
CA GLU A 442 -21.50 8.61 -4.02
C GLU A 442 -21.30 7.51 -2.96
N GLU A 443 -20.21 7.58 -2.18
CA GLU A 443 -19.93 6.66 -1.10
C GLU A 443 -20.96 6.82 0.03
N THR A 444 -21.19 8.04 0.48
CA THR A 444 -22.20 8.34 1.51
C THR A 444 -23.62 7.97 1.04
N GLY A 445 -23.92 8.15 -0.26
CA GLY A 445 -25.16 7.71 -0.88
C GLY A 445 -25.38 6.20 -0.77
N ARG A 446 -24.36 5.41 -1.11
CA ARG A 446 -24.39 3.93 -1.01
C ARG A 446 -24.51 3.44 0.44
N LEU A 447 -23.82 4.07 1.39
CA LEU A 447 -23.93 3.74 2.81
C LEU A 447 -25.34 4.02 3.35
N ARG A 448 -25.93 5.14 2.94
CA ARG A 448 -27.31 5.48 3.31
C ARG A 448 -28.33 4.49 2.73
N GLU A 449 -28.15 4.11 1.47
CA GLU A 449 -29.00 3.12 0.81
C GLU A 449 -28.86 1.74 1.47
N PHE A 450 -27.66 1.33 1.84
CA PHE A 450 -27.43 0.08 2.57
C PHE A 450 -28.26 0.01 3.86
N VAL A 451 -28.28 1.09 4.65
CA VAL A 451 -29.08 1.15 5.89
C VAL A 451 -30.58 1.16 5.58
N ARG A 452 -31.03 1.90 4.56
CA ARG A 452 -32.44 1.90 4.13
C ARG A 452 -32.93 0.52 3.70
N ASN A 453 -32.05 -0.29 3.15
CA ASN A 453 -32.35 -1.67 2.74
C ASN A 453 -32.23 -2.69 3.88
N GLY A 454 -32.11 -2.23 5.14
CA GLY A 454 -32.09 -3.07 6.35
C GLY A 454 -30.71 -3.50 6.82
N GLY A 455 -29.63 -2.98 6.21
CA GLY A 455 -28.26 -3.22 6.68
C GLY A 455 -27.92 -2.48 7.96
N THR A 456 -27.04 -3.04 8.78
CA THR A 456 -26.52 -2.42 9.99
C THR A 456 -25.23 -1.66 9.68
N LEU A 457 -25.17 -0.38 10.04
CA LEU A 457 -23.97 0.44 9.90
C LEU A 457 -23.38 0.76 11.28
N ILE A 458 -22.12 0.37 11.50
CA ILE A 458 -21.34 0.75 12.68
C ILE A 458 -20.31 1.79 12.20
N ALA A 459 -20.44 3.03 12.66
CA ALA A 459 -19.54 4.11 12.29
C ALA A 459 -18.86 4.69 13.53
N THR A 460 -17.59 5.08 13.40
CA THR A 460 -16.83 5.67 14.50
C THR A 460 -16.22 7.02 14.10
N GLY A 461 -15.83 7.79 15.10
CA GLY A 461 -15.02 9.00 14.94
C GLY A 461 -15.66 10.06 14.04
N ALA A 462 -14.89 10.54 13.08
CA ALA A 462 -15.29 11.63 12.17
C ALA A 462 -15.90 11.13 10.84
N THR A 463 -16.39 9.90 10.78
CA THR A 463 -16.92 9.29 9.55
C THR A 463 -17.89 10.23 8.83
N SER A 464 -17.65 10.49 7.54
CA SER A 464 -18.46 11.35 6.66
C SER A 464 -18.50 12.85 7.01
N LEU A 465 -17.52 13.35 7.78
CA LEU A 465 -17.52 14.77 8.16
C LEU A 465 -17.10 15.70 7.00
N TYR A 466 -16.30 15.19 6.07
CA TYR A 466 -15.80 15.91 4.90
C TYR A 466 -16.05 15.11 3.62
N ASP A 467 -16.15 15.81 2.49
CA ASP A 467 -15.98 15.14 1.19
C ASP A 467 -14.51 14.84 0.89
N THR A 468 -14.23 14.18 -0.22
CA THR A 468 -12.87 13.81 -0.60
C THR A 468 -11.94 14.99 -0.89
N GLU A 469 -12.48 16.16 -1.21
CA GLU A 469 -11.71 17.39 -1.43
C GLU A 469 -11.53 18.22 -0.14
N GLY A 470 -12.02 17.72 0.99
CA GLY A 470 -11.91 18.38 2.30
C GLY A 470 -12.98 19.44 2.58
N CYS A 471 -13.97 19.56 1.71
CA CYS A 471 -15.11 20.45 1.95
C CYS A 471 -16.11 19.80 2.91
N GLY A 472 -16.69 20.59 3.80
CA GLY A 472 -17.63 20.10 4.80
C GLY A 472 -17.30 20.60 6.20
N GLY A 473 -17.26 19.70 7.19
CA GLY A 473 -16.85 19.99 8.58
C GLY A 473 -17.92 20.67 9.44
N LYS A 474 -19.10 20.98 8.90
CA LYS A 474 -20.22 21.57 9.66
C LYS A 474 -21.09 20.50 10.32
N ASN A 475 -21.33 19.40 9.62
CA ASN A 475 -22.05 18.23 10.13
C ASN A 475 -21.63 17.00 9.34
N PHE A 476 -21.93 15.80 9.85
CA PHE A 476 -21.75 14.55 9.13
C PHE A 476 -22.67 14.50 7.91
N ALA A 477 -22.16 14.07 6.77
CA ALA A 477 -23.01 13.81 5.60
C ALA A 477 -24.02 12.68 5.84
N LEU A 478 -23.77 11.83 6.83
CA LEU A 478 -24.64 10.74 7.28
C LEU A 478 -25.32 11.03 8.65
N ALA A 479 -25.47 12.30 9.06
CA ALA A 479 -26.10 12.66 10.33
C ALA A 479 -27.52 12.07 10.47
N ASP A 480 -28.27 12.04 9.37
CA ASP A 480 -29.59 11.41 9.26
C ASP A 480 -29.60 9.90 9.50
N VAL A 481 -28.48 9.24 9.23
CA VAL A 481 -28.28 7.78 9.46
C VAL A 481 -27.80 7.53 10.88
N PHE A 482 -26.90 8.39 11.37
CA PHE A 482 -26.29 8.24 12.70
C PHE A 482 -27.23 8.66 13.84
N GLY A 483 -28.21 9.47 13.55
CA GLY A 483 -29.10 10.06 14.57
C GLY A 483 -28.38 11.06 15.48
N VAL A 484 -27.24 11.63 15.05
CA VAL A 484 -26.50 12.63 15.82
C VAL A 484 -26.01 13.75 14.91
N ASP A 485 -25.99 14.97 15.47
CA ASP A 485 -25.40 16.14 14.85
C ASP A 485 -24.04 16.46 15.45
N TYR A 486 -23.10 16.87 14.60
CA TYR A 486 -21.80 17.37 15.03
C TYR A 486 -21.95 18.77 15.64
N THR A 487 -21.35 19.01 16.80
CA THR A 487 -21.44 20.31 17.48
C THR A 487 -20.50 21.38 16.93
N GLY A 488 -19.66 21.03 15.95
CA GLY A 488 -18.56 21.88 15.48
C GLY A 488 -17.34 21.86 16.39
N LYS A 489 -17.32 21.03 17.43
CA LYS A 489 -16.24 20.93 18.40
C LYS A 489 -15.71 19.50 18.50
N ARG A 490 -14.44 19.38 18.86
CA ARG A 490 -13.78 18.12 19.20
C ARG A 490 -13.25 18.19 20.62
N SER A 491 -13.06 17.06 21.25
CA SER A 491 -12.30 17.03 22.48
C SER A 491 -10.82 17.37 22.17
N ASP A 492 -10.25 18.28 22.94
CA ASP A 492 -8.82 18.64 22.91
C ASP A 492 -7.98 17.77 23.84
N SER A 493 -8.61 16.78 24.46
CA SER A 493 -8.03 15.88 25.43
C SER A 493 -8.55 14.46 25.23
N VAL A 494 -7.90 13.51 25.88
CA VAL A 494 -8.38 12.13 25.98
C VAL A 494 -9.77 12.09 26.63
N THR A 495 -10.52 11.03 26.33
CA THR A 495 -11.84 10.81 26.90
C THR A 495 -11.96 9.38 27.42
N TYR A 496 -12.92 9.15 28.29
CA TYR A 496 -13.27 7.84 28.77
C TYR A 496 -14.73 7.56 28.44
N THR A 497 -15.08 6.30 28.24
CA THR A 497 -16.45 5.89 27.97
C THR A 497 -16.75 4.52 28.57
N GLY A 498 -18.04 4.23 28.75
CA GLY A 498 -18.53 2.97 29.29
C GLY A 498 -18.39 2.84 30.82
N THR A 499 -18.89 1.73 31.36
CA THR A 499 -18.84 1.43 32.79
C THR A 499 -17.43 1.07 33.28
N GLU A 500 -16.61 0.51 32.40
CA GLU A 500 -15.20 0.15 32.66
C GLU A 500 -14.23 1.26 32.25
N LEU A 501 -14.72 2.44 31.87
CA LEU A 501 -13.95 3.62 31.51
C LEU A 501 -12.86 3.33 30.47
N ILE A 502 -13.29 2.89 29.30
CA ILE A 502 -12.42 2.67 28.16
C ILE A 502 -11.81 4.01 27.72
N TYR A 503 -10.49 4.05 27.69
CA TYR A 503 -9.70 5.20 27.27
C TYR A 503 -9.75 5.39 25.74
N ALA A 504 -10.00 6.62 25.28
CA ALA A 504 -9.86 7.02 23.90
C ALA A 504 -8.90 8.21 23.78
N GLU A 505 -7.93 8.11 22.86
CA GLU A 505 -7.04 9.23 22.54
C GLU A 505 -7.85 10.39 22.00
N GLY A 506 -7.38 11.62 22.23
CA GLY A 506 -8.08 12.87 21.98
C GLY A 506 -8.57 13.09 20.55
N ASN A 507 -9.17 14.24 20.32
CA ASN A 507 -9.73 14.66 19.03
C ASN A 507 -11.06 13.97 18.63
N VAL A 508 -11.81 13.47 19.61
CA VAL A 508 -13.14 12.87 19.40
C VAL A 508 -14.15 13.97 19.00
N PRO A 509 -14.90 13.83 17.90
CA PRO A 509 -15.98 14.76 17.58
C PRO A 509 -17.06 14.75 18.68
N LEU A 510 -17.43 15.93 19.18
CA LEU A 510 -18.51 16.07 20.14
C LEU A 510 -19.84 16.18 19.40
N THR A 511 -20.80 15.35 19.78
CA THR A 511 -22.08 15.21 19.08
C THR A 511 -23.26 15.50 19.97
N ARG A 512 -24.45 15.77 19.37
CA ARG A 512 -25.73 15.85 20.03
C ARG A 512 -26.71 14.87 19.41
N PRO A 513 -27.44 14.08 20.21
CA PRO A 513 -28.41 13.14 19.67
C PRO A 513 -29.65 13.89 19.17
N VAL A 514 -30.25 13.37 18.10
CA VAL A 514 -31.63 13.79 17.73
C VAL A 514 -32.66 13.06 18.60
N PRO A 515 -33.91 13.53 18.66
CA PRO A 515 -34.89 13.03 19.65
C PRO A 515 -35.14 11.52 19.66
N GLU A 516 -35.01 10.85 18.52
CA GLU A 516 -35.28 9.41 18.39
C GLU A 516 -34.02 8.54 18.64
N THR A 517 -32.87 9.15 18.93
CA THR A 517 -31.60 8.43 19.13
C THR A 517 -31.51 7.84 20.54
N GLU A 518 -31.29 6.55 20.63
CA GLU A 518 -30.99 5.89 21.89
C GLU A 518 -29.51 6.12 22.25
N VAL A 519 -29.26 6.80 23.37
CA VAL A 519 -27.89 7.01 23.89
C VAL A 519 -27.56 5.93 24.89
N ARG A 520 -26.61 5.07 24.58
CA ARG A 520 -26.17 3.94 25.42
C ARG A 520 -24.94 4.25 26.29
N GLY A 521 -24.23 5.30 25.96
CA GLY A 521 -23.07 5.76 26.73
C GLY A 521 -22.71 7.20 26.43
N THR A 522 -22.09 7.86 27.40
CA THR A 522 -21.63 9.25 27.27
C THR A 522 -20.12 9.34 27.53
N LEU A 523 -19.50 10.40 27.03
CA LEU A 523 -18.10 10.70 27.27
C LEU A 523 -17.89 11.20 28.70
N THR A 524 -16.75 10.83 29.29
CA THR A 524 -16.20 11.39 30.52
C THR A 524 -14.88 12.07 30.19
N PHE A 525 -14.70 13.31 30.57
CA PHE A 525 -13.45 14.00 30.38
C PHE A 525 -12.46 13.67 31.53
N PRO A 526 -11.15 13.84 31.30
CA PRO A 526 -10.19 13.74 32.40
C PRO A 526 -10.42 14.87 33.41
N ASP A 527 -9.95 14.70 34.62
CA ASP A 527 -10.09 15.67 35.73
C ASP A 527 -9.51 17.05 35.37
N PHE A 528 -8.43 17.05 34.59
CA PHE A 528 -7.86 18.28 34.03
C PHE A 528 -7.43 18.10 32.57
N PRO A 529 -7.43 19.19 31.75
CA PRO A 529 -7.00 19.13 30.34
C PRO A 529 -5.55 18.66 30.22
N VAL A 530 -5.31 17.65 29.38
CA VAL A 530 -3.96 17.04 29.21
C VAL A 530 -2.96 18.05 28.66
N ASN A 531 -3.42 19.00 27.85
CA ASN A 531 -2.58 19.99 27.17
C ASN A 531 -2.53 21.35 27.91
N ASP A 532 -3.08 21.44 29.11
CA ASP A 532 -3.00 22.64 29.91
C ASP A 532 -1.57 22.88 30.40
N PRO A 533 -0.91 23.98 30.00
CA PRO A 533 0.46 24.29 30.42
C PRO A 533 0.55 24.61 31.91
N GLU A 534 -0.55 24.98 32.56
CA GLU A 534 -0.61 25.34 33.99
C GLU A 534 -1.02 24.17 34.90
N ARG A 535 -1.18 22.97 34.34
CA ARG A 535 -1.53 21.81 35.16
C ARG A 535 -0.42 21.46 36.15
N TYR A 536 -0.81 21.20 37.38
CA TYR A 536 0.12 20.91 38.49
C TYR A 536 0.27 19.41 38.76
N ALA A 537 -0.46 18.56 38.09
CA ALA A 537 -0.38 17.12 38.23
C ALA A 537 0.29 16.45 37.03
N SER A 538 0.99 15.34 37.27
CA SER A 538 1.50 14.51 36.17
C SER A 538 0.36 13.90 35.38
N ILE A 539 0.58 13.66 34.06
CA ILE A 539 -0.38 12.97 33.19
C ILE A 539 -0.80 11.61 33.76
N HIS A 540 0.07 10.93 34.51
CA HIS A 540 -0.24 9.66 35.19
C HIS A 540 -1.18 9.82 36.39
N SER A 541 -1.36 11.05 36.87
CA SER A 541 -2.24 11.40 37.97
C SER A 541 -3.48 12.15 37.51
N ASN A 542 -3.95 11.88 36.31
CA ASN A 542 -5.12 12.50 35.71
C ASN A 542 -6.25 11.47 35.55
N PRO A 543 -7.05 11.26 36.61
CA PRO A 543 -8.13 10.28 36.59
C PRO A 543 -9.29 10.77 35.70
N PRO A 544 -10.29 9.92 35.42
CA PRO A 544 -11.57 10.34 34.88
C PRO A 544 -12.21 11.38 35.81
N GLY A 545 -12.62 12.50 35.24
CA GLY A 545 -13.26 13.61 35.94
C GLY A 545 -14.78 13.62 35.73
N GLU A 546 -15.30 14.71 35.21
CA GLU A 546 -16.75 14.92 35.06
C GLU A 546 -17.33 14.15 33.87
N LYS A 547 -18.42 13.45 34.13
CA LYS A 547 -19.24 12.82 33.09
C LYS A 547 -20.00 13.90 32.31
N THR A 548 -19.96 13.81 31.00
CA THR A 548 -20.62 14.78 30.12
C THR A 548 -21.95 14.25 29.57
N ASP A 549 -22.72 15.14 28.92
CA ASP A 549 -23.94 14.79 28.15
C ASP A 549 -23.61 14.41 26.68
N PHE A 550 -22.34 14.45 26.28
CA PHE A 550 -21.97 14.10 24.91
C PHE A 550 -22.04 12.58 24.72
N PRO A 551 -22.80 12.10 23.70
CA PRO A 551 -22.86 10.68 23.40
C PRO A 551 -21.48 10.11 23.05
N ALA A 552 -21.22 8.94 23.58
CA ALA A 552 -20.08 8.10 23.21
C ALA A 552 -20.52 6.88 22.40
N LEU A 553 -21.75 6.42 22.64
CA LEU A 553 -22.37 5.28 21.96
C LEU A 553 -23.86 5.57 21.79
N THR A 554 -24.31 5.53 20.56
CA THR A 554 -25.70 5.68 20.15
C THR A 554 -26.19 4.49 19.35
#